data_154d04b12af8aa6c1f30d7c3de8e7b12
#
_entry.id   154d04b12af8aa6c1f30d7c3de8e7b12
#
_cell.length_a   1.000
_cell.length_b   1.000
_cell.length_c   1.000
_cell.angle_alpha   90.00
_cell.angle_beta   90.00
_cell.angle_gamma   90.00
#
_symmetry.space_group_name_H-M   'P 1'
#
loop_
_entity.id
_entity.type
_entity.pdbx_description
1 polymer ?
#
loop_
_entity_poly.entity_id
_entity_poly.type
_entity_poly.pdbx_seq_one_letter_code
_entity_poly.pdbx_strand_id
1 'polypeptide(L)'
;MRIVLIANPASGTAQGSEALDEVQQHLRSAGHDVHVRETAAKGDAERFARDSAASGVDIVVAVGGDGTLNEVVNGVASAPDGLARCAIGLIPAGTGN
;
A
#
# COMPACT_ATOMS: atom_id res chain seq x y z
N MET A 1 12.66 -8.46 1.92
CA MET A 1 12.18 -7.32 1.12
C MET A 1 11.59 -6.25 2.02
N ARG A 2 11.65 -5.03 1.58
CA ARG A 2 10.98 -3.91 2.24
C ARG A 2 9.62 -3.72 1.57
N ILE A 3 8.56 -3.80 2.35
CA ILE A 3 7.19 -3.74 1.86
C ILE A 3 6.43 -2.66 2.62
N VAL A 4 5.72 -1.80 1.91
CA VAL A 4 4.86 -0.79 2.52
C VAL A 4 3.42 -1.06 2.10
N LEU A 5 2.54 -1.17 3.09
CA LEU A 5 1.11 -1.33 2.87
C LEU A 5 0.46 0.03 3.10
N ILE A 6 -0.22 0.55 2.09
CA ILE A 6 -0.90 1.84 2.17
C ILE A 6 -2.39 1.58 2.26
N ALA A 7 -2.97 1.89 3.39
CA ALA A 7 -4.36 1.58 3.69
C ALA A 7 -5.19 2.84 3.89
N ASN A 8 -6.40 2.84 3.35
CA ASN A 8 -7.36 3.90 3.59
C ASN A 8 -8.36 3.41 4.64
N PRO A 9 -8.22 3.82 5.90
CA PRO A 9 -9.11 3.34 6.96
C PRO A 9 -10.56 3.79 6.76
N ALA A 10 -10.79 4.88 6.04
CA ALA A 10 -12.14 5.36 5.81
C ALA A 10 -12.94 4.43 4.89
N SER A 11 -12.28 3.65 4.04
CA SER A 11 -12.96 2.68 3.20
C SER A 11 -12.95 1.29 3.82
N GLY A 12 -12.29 1.13 4.96
CA GLY A 12 -12.15 -0.16 5.59
C GLY A 12 -13.38 -0.58 6.37
N THR A 13 -13.65 -1.86 6.35
CA THR A 13 -14.60 -2.51 7.24
C THR A 13 -13.79 -3.30 8.27
N ALA A 14 -14.48 -3.90 9.24
CA ALA A 14 -13.81 -4.79 10.17
C ALA A 14 -13.09 -5.92 9.44
N GLN A 15 -13.68 -6.41 8.36
CA GLN A 15 -13.08 -7.47 7.55
C GLN A 15 -11.80 -6.99 6.87
N GLY A 16 -11.79 -5.75 6.40
CA GLY A 16 -10.61 -5.17 5.81
C GLY A 16 -9.46 -5.06 6.79
N SER A 17 -9.76 -4.68 8.04
CA SER A 17 -8.75 -4.59 9.10
C SER A 17 -8.18 -5.96 9.43
N GLU A 18 -9.02 -6.99 9.50
CA GLU A 18 -8.57 -8.35 9.75
C GLU A 18 -7.65 -8.85 8.64
N ALA A 19 -8.03 -8.62 7.39
CA ALA A 19 -7.23 -9.02 6.26
C ALA A 19 -5.87 -8.34 6.27
N LEU A 20 -5.83 -7.06 6.62
CA LEU A 20 -4.59 -6.30 6.72
C LEU A 20 -3.68 -6.90 7.80
N ASP A 21 -4.24 -7.21 8.97
CA ASP A 21 -3.46 -7.80 10.06
C ASP A 21 -2.89 -9.15 9.67
N GLU A 22 -3.69 -9.99 9.02
CA GLU A 22 -3.24 -11.30 8.58
C GLU A 22 -2.10 -11.19 7.57
N VAL A 23 -2.20 -10.29 6.62
CA VAL A 23 -1.17 -10.08 5.62
C VAL A 23 0.12 -9.61 6.27
N GLN A 24 0.02 -8.66 7.22
CA GLN A 24 1.19 -8.19 7.94
C GLN A 24 1.90 -9.31 8.66
N GLN A 25 1.14 -10.13 9.40
CA GLN A 25 1.71 -11.23 10.15
C GLN A 25 2.38 -12.24 9.24
N HIS A 26 1.72 -12.57 8.15
CA HIS A 26 2.25 -13.52 7.18
C HIS A 26 3.57 -13.05 6.58
N LEU A 27 3.60 -11.80 6.14
CA LEU A 27 4.81 -11.24 5.52
C LEU A 27 5.95 -11.12 6.52
N ARG A 28 5.67 -10.69 7.75
CA ARG A 28 6.70 -10.59 8.78
C ARG A 28 7.25 -11.97 9.15
N SER A 29 6.37 -12.96 9.22
CA SER A 29 6.80 -14.34 9.51
C SER A 29 7.71 -14.89 8.41
N ALA A 30 7.54 -14.42 7.18
CA ALA A 30 8.38 -14.81 6.05
C ALA A 30 9.71 -14.04 6.01
N GLY A 31 9.94 -13.13 6.96
CA GLY A 31 11.21 -12.41 7.04
C GLY A 31 11.24 -11.05 6.36
N HIS A 32 10.09 -10.56 5.91
CA HIS A 32 10.02 -9.25 5.25
C HIS A 32 9.90 -8.12 6.26
N ASP A 33 10.44 -6.96 5.89
CA ASP A 33 10.32 -5.73 6.66
C ASP A 33 9.05 -5.01 6.17
N VAL A 34 8.01 -5.00 7.00
CA VAL A 34 6.69 -4.53 6.61
C VAL A 34 6.29 -3.31 7.42
N HIS A 35 5.89 -2.24 6.73
CA HIS A 35 5.38 -1.03 7.36
C HIS A 35 4.00 -0.72 6.79
N VAL A 36 3.11 -0.22 7.66
CA VAL A 36 1.77 0.20 7.26
C VAL A 36 1.67 1.71 7.36
N ARG A 37 1.17 2.36 6.31
CA ARG A 37 0.87 3.78 6.30
C ARG A 37 -0.62 3.95 6.07
N GLU A 38 -1.29 4.67 6.97
CA GLU A 38 -2.72 4.92 6.83
C GLU A 38 -2.93 6.31 6.27
N THR A 39 -3.84 6.41 5.29
CA THR A 39 -4.17 7.71 4.69
C THR A 39 -5.20 8.43 5.53
N ALA A 40 -5.14 9.76 5.53
CA ALA A 40 -6.11 10.60 6.21
C ALA A 40 -6.91 11.47 5.23
N ALA A 41 -6.39 11.66 4.03
CA ALA A 41 -7.02 12.53 3.04
C ALA A 41 -6.67 12.09 1.63
N LYS A 42 -7.43 12.56 0.67
CA LYS A 42 -7.14 12.33 -0.73
C LYS A 42 -5.76 12.86 -1.08
N GLY A 43 -4.99 12.09 -1.82
CA GLY A 43 -3.62 12.43 -2.20
C GLY A 43 -2.56 11.84 -1.29
N ASP A 44 -2.92 11.40 -0.08
CA ASP A 44 -1.96 10.82 0.85
C ASP A 44 -1.34 9.53 0.31
N ALA A 45 -2.15 8.67 -0.31
CA ALA A 45 -1.65 7.42 -0.83
C ALA A 45 -0.64 7.65 -1.96
N GLU A 46 -0.88 8.64 -2.79
CA GLU A 46 0.08 9.00 -3.85
C GLU A 46 1.39 9.49 -3.27
N ARG A 47 1.34 10.37 -2.27
CA ARG A 47 2.53 10.89 -1.63
C ARG A 47 3.32 9.78 -0.93
N PHE A 48 2.62 8.92 -0.19
CA PHE A 48 3.27 7.81 0.51
C PHE A 48 3.92 6.83 -0.47
N ALA A 49 3.24 6.55 -1.58
CA ALA A 49 3.78 5.65 -2.59
C ALA A 49 5.02 6.23 -3.26
N ARG A 50 4.99 7.52 -3.59
CA ARG A 50 6.14 8.19 -4.18
C ARG A 50 7.33 8.16 -3.21
N ASP A 51 7.11 8.51 -1.95
CA ASP A 51 8.17 8.53 -0.95
C ASP A 51 8.75 7.13 -0.74
N SER A 52 7.88 6.12 -0.71
CA SER A 52 8.31 4.73 -0.55
C SER A 52 9.17 4.26 -1.71
N ALA A 53 8.71 4.51 -2.93
CA ALA A 53 9.47 4.13 -4.12
C ALA A 53 10.81 4.86 -4.17
N ALA A 54 10.81 6.15 -3.84
CA ALA A 54 12.05 6.94 -3.85
C ALA A 54 13.04 6.46 -2.78
N SER A 55 12.57 5.89 -1.69
CA SER A 55 13.44 5.41 -0.61
C SER A 55 13.91 3.97 -0.80
N GLY A 56 13.56 3.32 -1.91
CA GLY A 56 14.04 1.98 -2.21
C GLY A 56 13.18 0.84 -1.68
N VAL A 57 11.91 1.10 -1.40
CA VAL A 57 10.98 0.04 -1.01
C VAL A 57 10.78 -0.89 -2.20
N ASP A 58 10.77 -2.19 -1.95
CA ASP A 58 10.67 -3.19 -3.01
C ASP A 58 9.23 -3.34 -3.54
N ILE A 59 8.25 -3.29 -2.63
CA ILE A 59 6.85 -3.47 -3.00
C ILE A 59 6.00 -2.47 -2.22
N VAL A 60 5.13 -1.75 -2.93
CA VAL A 60 4.09 -0.92 -2.32
C VAL A 60 2.75 -1.59 -2.62
N VAL A 61 1.98 -1.84 -1.58
CA VAL A 61 0.69 -2.52 -1.70
C VAL A 61 -0.42 -1.54 -1.36
N ALA A 62 -1.37 -1.38 -2.27
CA ALA A 62 -2.58 -0.61 -2.02
C ALA A 62 -3.58 -1.51 -1.30
N VAL A 63 -4.05 -1.08 -0.14
CA VAL A 63 -5.08 -1.80 0.61
C VAL A 63 -6.35 -0.96 0.58
N GLY A 64 -7.30 -1.34 -0.25
CA GLY A 64 -8.51 -0.56 -0.45
C GLY A 64 -9.14 -0.81 -1.81
N GLY A 65 -9.75 0.20 -2.37
CA GLY A 65 -10.41 0.12 -3.67
C GLY A 65 -9.59 0.76 -4.79
N ASP A 66 -10.27 1.02 -5.89
CA ASP A 66 -9.65 1.55 -7.10
C ASP A 66 -9.00 2.92 -6.91
N GLY A 67 -9.60 3.75 -6.06
CA GLY A 67 -9.05 5.08 -5.80
C GLY A 67 -7.69 5.01 -5.13
N THR A 68 -7.55 4.14 -4.13
CA THR A 68 -6.27 3.95 -3.46
C THR A 68 -5.23 3.38 -4.42
N LEU A 69 -5.62 2.37 -5.20
CA LEU A 69 -4.72 1.79 -6.18
C LEU A 69 -4.23 2.82 -7.19
N ASN A 70 -5.16 3.64 -7.70
CA ASN A 70 -4.80 4.68 -8.68
C ASN A 70 -3.78 5.67 -8.10
N GLU A 71 -3.98 6.09 -6.86
CA GLU A 71 -3.02 7.00 -6.20
C GLU A 71 -1.67 6.33 -6.01
N VAL A 72 -1.66 5.05 -5.62
CA VAL A 72 -0.41 4.32 -5.44
C VAL A 72 0.35 4.20 -6.76
N VAL A 73 -0.35 3.84 -7.84
CA VAL A 73 0.28 3.73 -9.16
C VAL A 73 0.89 5.07 -9.58
N ASN A 74 0.13 6.16 -9.43
CA ASN A 74 0.62 7.48 -9.79
C ASN A 74 1.82 7.90 -8.93
N GLY A 75 1.79 7.57 -7.65
CA GLY A 75 2.90 7.88 -6.76
C GLY A 75 4.17 7.15 -7.14
N VAL A 76 4.10 5.85 -7.34
CA VAL A 76 5.26 5.06 -7.74
C VAL A 76 5.79 5.54 -9.08
N ALA A 77 4.88 5.81 -10.03
CA ALA A 77 5.29 6.26 -11.37
C ALA A 77 5.99 7.62 -11.33
N SER A 78 5.69 8.47 -10.36
CA SER A 78 6.29 9.80 -10.25
C SER A 78 7.69 9.78 -9.60
N ALA A 79 8.07 8.67 -8.97
CA ALA A 79 9.40 8.54 -8.41
C ALA A 79 10.41 8.17 -9.52
N PRO A 80 11.66 8.63 -9.44
CA PRO A 80 12.66 8.29 -10.46
C PRO A 80 12.81 6.76 -10.56
N ASP A 81 12.58 6.23 -11.75
CA ASP A 81 12.62 4.79 -12.03
C ASP A 81 11.67 3.95 -11.16
N GLY A 82 10.63 4.58 -10.59
CA GLY A 82 9.77 3.94 -9.63
C GLY A 82 9.13 2.66 -10.16
N LEU A 83 8.53 2.71 -11.33
CA LEU A 83 7.86 1.53 -11.89
C LEU A 83 8.84 0.41 -12.28
N ALA A 84 10.10 0.75 -12.52
CA ALA A 84 11.12 -0.25 -12.85
C ALA A 84 11.69 -0.91 -11.59
N ARG A 85 11.64 -0.23 -10.45
CA ARG A 85 12.34 -0.65 -9.24
C ARG A 85 11.40 -1.08 -8.11
N CYS A 86 10.15 -0.67 -8.15
CA CYS A 86 9.17 -0.92 -7.09
C CYS A 86 7.95 -1.61 -7.68
N ALA A 87 7.63 -2.78 -7.17
CA ALA A 87 6.42 -3.49 -7.57
C ALA A 87 5.20 -2.93 -6.86
N ILE A 88 4.04 -3.07 -7.47
CA ILE A 88 2.78 -2.62 -6.89
C ILE A 88 1.86 -3.82 -6.72
N GLY A 89 1.28 -3.94 -5.53
CA GLY A 89 0.29 -4.96 -5.25
C GLY A 89 -1.03 -4.34 -4.85
N LEU A 90 -2.07 -5.15 -4.84
CA LEU A 90 -3.39 -4.72 -4.40
C LEU A 90 -4.00 -5.75 -3.47
N ILE A 91 -4.50 -5.28 -2.33
CA ILE A 91 -5.33 -6.07 -1.45
C ILE A 91 -6.68 -5.36 -1.42
N PRO A 92 -7.71 -5.94 -2.05
CA PRO A 92 -9.05 -5.34 -2.00
C PRO A 92 -9.55 -5.37 -0.57
N ALA A 93 -10.08 -4.23 -0.11
CA ALA A 93 -10.58 -4.14 1.25
C ALA A 93 -11.77 -3.21 1.32
N GLY A 94 -12.79 -3.63 2.00
CA GLY A 94 -13.91 -2.77 2.35
C GLY A 94 -14.77 -2.29 1.23
N THR A 95 -14.74 -2.91 0.09
CA THR A 95 -15.53 -2.41 -1.03
C THR A 95 -16.99 -2.67 -0.88
N GLY A 96 -17.34 -3.71 -0.23
CA GLY A 96 -18.72 -3.93 0.17
C GLY A 96 -19.79 -3.95 -0.88
N ASN A 97 -19.50 -3.74 -2.07
CA ASN A 97 -20.58 -3.69 -3.03
C ASN A 97 -20.91 -4.94 -3.67
#